data_8be77d0f489005fca0eec99301878c16
#
_entry.id   8be77d0f489005fca0eec99301878c16
#
_cell.length_a   1.000
_cell.length_b   1.000
_cell.length_c   1.000
_cell.angle_alpha   90.00
_cell.angle_beta   90.00
_cell.angle_gamma   90.00
#
_symmetry.space_group_name_H-M   'P 1'
#
loop_
_entity.id
_entity.type
_entity.pdbx_description
1 polymer ?
#
loop_
_entity_poly.entity_id
_entity_poly.type
_entity_poly.pdbx_seq_one_letter_code
_entity_poly.pdbx_strand_id
1 'polypeptide(L)'
;MGRIGHFTTVEGRARYFAAYDEAMRECPPERTELDVPSRYGTVRVYRYGSAGGAPVVLLHGSHASSAMWAPNLPGLMAERTVYTVDTLGEPGRSVQTLPMRDGAERARALEDVFEELGLDGFHLAGLSAGGWQVLNQARHFPGRLASIALFDPANTLGKLTKRFFAGATIAYLWPGDAMMRRFLRWCSGNPPSMDVPAARVLLAGMSEFRTGLPPLAYPDDGVLRSVRLPVFALIGGRSVVHDPEVAAERARELFPRAEVELWPEATHALVGEQPERTVERLLEFVSDKG
;
A
#
# COMPACT_ATOMS: atom_id res chain seq x y z
N MET A 1 23.40 8.82 -6.69
CA MET A 1 23.36 8.50 -5.26
C MET A 1 21.90 8.37 -4.82
N GLY A 2 21.53 7.30 -4.15
CA GLY A 2 20.19 7.15 -3.55
C GLY A 2 19.94 8.24 -2.50
N ARG A 3 18.68 8.58 -2.28
CA ARG A 3 18.27 9.60 -1.30
C ARG A 3 17.53 8.92 -0.15
N ILE A 4 17.51 9.58 1.01
CA ILE A 4 16.71 9.18 2.18
C ILE A 4 15.46 10.04 2.21
N GLY A 5 14.31 9.41 2.47
CA GLY A 5 13.06 10.13 2.68
C GLY A 5 13.14 11.05 3.92
N HIS A 6 12.61 12.27 3.81
CA HIS A 6 12.67 13.24 4.91
C HIS A 6 11.53 14.25 4.86
N PHE A 7 11.17 14.80 6.01
CA PHE A 7 10.29 15.95 6.13
C PHE A 7 11.02 17.23 5.71
N THR A 8 10.33 18.11 5.00
CA THR A 8 10.92 19.34 4.46
C THR A 8 11.23 20.39 5.53
N THR A 9 10.45 20.42 6.61
CA THR A 9 10.61 21.34 7.74
C THR A 9 10.25 20.65 9.05
N VAL A 10 10.69 21.19 10.18
CA VAL A 10 10.32 20.72 11.53
C VAL A 10 8.82 20.92 11.77
N GLU A 11 8.28 22.06 11.35
CA GLU A 11 6.86 22.41 11.47
C GLU A 11 6.00 21.49 10.59
N GLY A 12 6.44 21.18 9.36
CA GLY A 12 5.79 20.23 8.48
C GLY A 12 5.75 18.82 9.07
N ARG A 13 6.84 18.40 9.69
CA ARG A 13 6.89 17.14 10.44
C ARG A 13 5.88 17.12 11.59
N ALA A 14 5.78 18.22 12.34
CA ALA A 14 4.82 18.32 13.44
C ALA A 14 3.36 18.28 12.95
N ARG A 15 3.04 18.98 11.84
CA ARG A 15 1.71 18.93 11.21
C ARG A 15 1.37 17.52 10.74
N TYR A 16 2.31 16.84 10.09
CA TYR A 16 2.12 15.46 9.64
C TYR A 16 1.79 14.53 10.81
N PHE A 17 2.59 14.55 11.88
CA PHE A 17 2.35 13.66 13.01
C PHE A 17 1.09 14.01 13.81
N ALA A 18 0.66 15.26 13.84
CA ALA A 18 -0.64 15.60 14.41
C ALA A 18 -1.80 14.94 13.62
N ALA A 19 -1.75 15.00 12.27
CA ALA A 19 -2.73 14.33 11.42
C ALA A 19 -2.62 12.80 11.51
N TYR A 20 -1.40 12.27 11.57
CA TYR A 20 -1.13 10.85 11.72
C TYR A 20 -1.72 10.29 13.02
N ASP A 21 -1.44 10.95 14.14
CA ASP A 21 -1.92 10.51 15.46
C ASP A 21 -3.45 10.62 15.57
N GLU A 22 -4.06 11.60 14.90
CA GLU A 22 -5.53 11.70 14.77
C GLU A 22 -6.08 10.49 13.97
N ALA A 23 -5.48 10.16 12.83
CA ALA A 23 -5.91 9.04 12.01
C ALA A 23 -5.71 7.69 12.70
N MET A 24 -4.63 7.52 13.46
CA MET A 24 -4.38 6.29 14.23
C MET A 24 -5.38 6.07 15.38
N ARG A 25 -6.17 7.08 15.79
CA ARG A 25 -7.27 6.89 16.75
C ARG A 25 -8.48 6.20 16.13
N GLU A 26 -8.62 6.24 14.80
CA GLU A 26 -9.67 5.50 14.08
C GLU A 26 -9.33 3.98 13.98
N CYS A 27 -8.06 3.62 14.14
CA CYS A 27 -7.64 2.23 14.19
C CYS A 27 -8.03 1.61 15.55
N PRO A 28 -8.30 0.28 15.59
CA PRO A 28 -8.56 -0.41 16.85
C PRO A 28 -7.50 -0.10 17.91
N PRO A 29 -7.93 0.26 19.14
CA PRO A 29 -6.99 0.66 20.20
C PRO A 29 -6.15 -0.52 20.72
N GLU A 30 -6.68 -1.72 20.65
CA GLU A 30 -6.01 -2.95 21.06
C GLU A 30 -5.02 -3.40 20.00
N ARG A 31 -3.88 -2.74 19.96
CA ARG A 31 -2.78 -3.05 19.04
C ARG A 31 -1.44 -3.06 19.72
N THR A 32 -0.50 -3.82 19.18
CA THR A 32 0.92 -3.76 19.55
C THR A 32 1.67 -2.91 18.53
N GLU A 33 2.43 -1.93 19.01
CA GLU A 33 3.31 -1.11 18.18
C GLU A 33 4.73 -1.67 18.27
N LEU A 34 5.33 -1.97 17.13
CA LEU A 34 6.63 -2.61 17.02
C LEU A 34 7.58 -1.73 16.19
N ASP A 35 8.77 -1.51 16.69
CA ASP A 35 9.88 -0.90 15.94
C ASP A 35 10.85 -2.01 15.54
N VAL A 36 10.74 -2.45 14.29
CA VAL A 36 11.44 -3.61 13.76
C VAL A 36 12.70 -3.17 13.00
N PRO A 37 13.88 -3.71 13.36
CA PRO A 37 15.12 -3.37 12.67
C PRO A 37 15.13 -3.93 11.24
N SER A 38 15.69 -3.14 10.33
CA SER A 38 16.05 -3.53 8.96
C SER A 38 17.42 -2.93 8.65
N ARG A 39 18.16 -3.50 7.73
CA ARG A 39 19.45 -2.92 7.27
C ARG A 39 19.34 -1.50 6.74
N TYR A 40 18.13 -1.06 6.37
CA TYR A 40 17.88 0.28 5.81
C TYR A 40 17.30 1.25 6.83
N GLY A 41 17.07 0.81 8.08
CA GLY A 41 16.53 1.64 9.14
C GLY A 41 15.61 0.87 10.10
N THR A 42 14.72 1.58 10.78
CA THR A 42 13.75 1.00 11.70
C THR A 42 12.35 1.12 11.10
N VAL A 43 11.62 0.03 11.06
CA VAL A 43 10.28 -0.05 10.47
C VAL A 43 9.22 -0.11 11.56
N ARG A 44 8.29 0.84 11.58
CA ARG A 44 7.12 0.79 12.43
C ARG A 44 6.12 -0.19 11.86
N VAL A 45 5.73 -1.16 12.67
CA VAL A 45 4.71 -2.15 12.38
C VAL A 45 3.64 -2.11 13.48
N TYR A 46 2.38 -2.24 13.09
CA TYR A 46 1.28 -2.40 14.03
C TYR A 46 0.69 -3.79 13.87
N ARG A 47 0.53 -4.49 14.97
CA ARG A 47 -0.12 -5.80 15.04
C ARG A 47 -1.48 -5.68 15.69
N TYR A 48 -2.50 -6.23 15.05
CA TYR A 48 -3.89 -6.25 15.50
C TYR A 48 -4.40 -7.68 15.60
N GLY A 49 -5.26 -7.94 16.58
CA GLY A 49 -5.87 -9.24 16.78
C GLY A 49 -4.88 -10.33 17.18
N SER A 50 -5.42 -11.50 17.42
CA SER A 50 -4.67 -12.71 17.79
C SER A 50 -5.35 -13.97 17.27
N ALA A 51 -6.22 -13.83 16.26
CA ALA A 51 -6.91 -14.95 15.63
C ALA A 51 -5.91 -15.91 14.97
N GLY A 52 -6.26 -17.17 14.90
CA GLY A 52 -5.42 -18.22 14.32
C GLY A 52 -5.33 -18.13 12.78
N GLY A 53 -4.57 -19.06 12.23
CA GLY A 53 -4.32 -19.14 10.78
C GLY A 53 -3.21 -18.22 10.30
N ALA A 54 -2.94 -18.25 9.01
CA ALA A 54 -1.90 -17.44 8.38
C ALA A 54 -2.20 -15.94 8.53
N PRO A 55 -1.23 -15.12 9.00
CA PRO A 55 -1.44 -13.69 9.18
C PRO A 55 -1.64 -12.95 7.84
N VAL A 56 -2.27 -11.76 7.92
CA VAL A 56 -2.37 -10.82 6.81
C VAL A 56 -1.48 -9.62 7.07
N VAL A 57 -0.60 -9.28 6.13
CA VAL A 57 0.25 -8.09 6.17
C VAL A 57 -0.23 -7.09 5.14
N LEU A 58 -0.45 -5.83 5.53
CA LEU A 58 -1.03 -4.77 4.72
C LEU A 58 -0.01 -3.66 4.43
N LEU A 59 0.20 -3.33 3.16
CA LEU A 59 1.06 -2.25 2.70
C LEU A 59 0.24 -1.09 2.14
N HIS A 60 0.49 0.10 2.66
CA HIS A 60 -0.22 1.33 2.26
C HIS A 60 0.24 1.87 0.89
N GLY A 61 -0.59 2.73 0.28
CA GLY A 61 -0.26 3.49 -0.92
C GLY A 61 0.79 4.59 -0.66
N SER A 62 1.31 5.17 -1.75
CA SER A 62 2.31 6.25 -1.66
C SER A 62 1.81 7.43 -0.83
N HIS A 63 2.68 7.97 0.03
CA HIS A 63 2.41 9.07 0.98
C HIS A 63 1.30 8.81 2.01
N ALA A 64 0.69 7.61 2.00
CA ALA A 64 -0.23 7.18 3.05
C ALA A 64 0.54 6.58 4.24
N SER A 65 -0.16 5.94 5.15
CA SER A 65 0.40 5.24 6.32
C SER A 65 -0.49 4.06 6.71
N SER A 66 -0.08 3.32 7.74
CA SER A 66 -0.87 2.25 8.33
C SER A 66 -2.32 2.66 8.67
N ALA A 67 -2.55 3.93 9.00
CA ALA A 67 -3.88 4.46 9.35
C ALA A 67 -4.92 4.35 8.22
N MET A 68 -4.50 4.23 6.95
CA MET A 68 -5.45 4.08 5.84
C MET A 68 -6.28 2.82 5.92
N TRP A 69 -5.80 1.82 6.65
CA TRP A 69 -6.47 0.52 6.81
C TRP A 69 -7.51 0.50 7.92
N ALA A 70 -7.69 1.63 8.67
CA ALA A 70 -8.62 1.70 9.80
C ALA A 70 -10.01 1.10 9.52
N PRO A 71 -10.69 1.37 8.38
CA PRO A 71 -12.01 0.81 8.10
C PRO A 71 -11.99 -0.70 7.81
N ASN A 72 -10.85 -1.26 7.41
CA ASN A 72 -10.72 -2.69 7.09
C ASN A 72 -10.30 -3.54 8.29
N LEU A 73 -9.63 -2.93 9.28
CA LEU A 73 -9.04 -3.65 10.40
C LEU A 73 -10.05 -4.44 11.25
N PRO A 74 -11.23 -3.89 11.63
CA PRO A 74 -12.16 -4.62 12.49
C PRO A 74 -12.59 -5.97 11.91
N GLY A 75 -12.92 -6.03 10.63
CA GLY A 75 -13.33 -7.27 9.99
C GLY A 75 -12.17 -8.25 9.80
N LEU A 76 -10.98 -7.75 9.43
CA LEU A 76 -9.81 -8.61 9.24
C LEU A 76 -9.31 -9.19 10.56
N MET A 77 -9.20 -8.38 11.63
CA MET A 77 -8.66 -8.82 12.92
C MET A 77 -9.58 -9.77 13.68
N ALA A 78 -10.86 -9.84 13.32
CA ALA A 78 -11.78 -10.80 13.85
C ALA A 78 -11.41 -12.25 13.45
N GLU A 79 -10.80 -12.43 12.29
CA GLU A 79 -10.52 -13.74 11.70
C GLU A 79 -9.03 -14.05 11.54
N ARG A 80 -8.17 -13.04 11.52
CA ARG A 80 -6.72 -13.19 11.30
C ARG A 80 -5.92 -12.25 12.20
N THR A 81 -4.70 -12.63 12.50
CA THR A 81 -3.72 -11.65 12.98
C THR A 81 -3.34 -10.74 11.80
N VAL A 82 -3.45 -9.42 12.00
CA VAL A 82 -3.19 -8.43 10.95
C VAL A 82 -1.97 -7.58 11.32
N TYR A 83 -1.09 -7.39 10.36
CA TYR A 83 0.02 -6.46 10.47
C TYR A 83 -0.15 -5.33 9.46
N THR A 84 0.04 -4.08 9.89
CA THR A 84 0.18 -2.93 8.98
C THR A 84 1.57 -2.35 9.10
N VAL A 85 2.17 -1.95 8.00
CA VAL A 85 3.57 -1.51 7.94
C VAL A 85 3.63 -0.08 7.44
N ASP A 86 4.25 0.81 8.20
CA ASP A 86 4.70 2.10 7.67
C ASP A 86 5.98 1.86 6.86
N THR A 87 5.88 1.89 5.53
CA THR A 87 7.01 1.49 4.67
C THR A 87 8.16 2.49 4.72
N LEU A 88 9.41 1.99 4.73
CA LEU A 88 10.60 2.84 4.71
C LEU A 88 10.64 3.73 3.46
N GLY A 89 11.05 4.97 3.65
CA GLY A 89 11.18 5.96 2.58
C GLY A 89 9.88 6.69 2.23
N GLU A 90 8.76 6.29 2.84
CA GLU A 90 7.47 6.98 2.83
C GLU A 90 7.26 7.75 4.16
N PRO A 91 6.34 8.73 4.21
CA PRO A 91 6.03 9.40 5.47
C PRO A 91 5.34 8.42 6.43
N GLY A 92 5.72 8.44 7.70
CA GLY A 92 5.23 7.51 8.73
C GLY A 92 6.12 7.54 9.95
N ARG A 93 5.94 6.56 10.82
CA ARG A 93 6.75 6.36 12.02
C ARG A 93 8.04 5.55 11.75
N SER A 94 8.20 4.99 10.54
CA SER A 94 9.45 4.35 10.13
C SER A 94 10.56 5.36 9.90
N VAL A 95 11.80 4.98 10.24
CA VAL A 95 12.97 5.84 10.11
C VAL A 95 13.99 5.19 9.18
N GLN A 96 14.12 5.76 7.98
CA GLN A 96 15.12 5.32 7.00
C GLN A 96 16.49 5.91 7.34
N THR A 97 17.54 5.08 7.37
CA THR A 97 18.93 5.48 7.67
C THR A 97 19.87 5.28 6.49
N LEU A 98 19.53 4.35 5.58
CA LEU A 98 20.29 4.10 4.36
C LEU A 98 19.38 4.25 3.13
N PRO A 99 19.90 4.76 2.01
CA PRO A 99 19.13 4.87 0.77
C PRO A 99 18.87 3.49 0.16
N MET A 100 17.69 3.30 -0.41
CA MET A 100 17.33 2.18 -1.26
C MET A 100 17.42 2.61 -2.73
N ARG A 101 18.15 1.87 -3.57
CA ARG A 101 18.52 2.26 -4.93
C ARG A 101 17.62 1.66 -5.99
N ASP A 102 16.99 0.52 -5.69
CA ASP A 102 16.17 -0.24 -6.63
C ASP A 102 15.07 -1.05 -5.94
N GLY A 103 14.30 -1.80 -6.73
CA GLY A 103 13.23 -2.66 -6.22
C GLY A 103 13.73 -3.81 -5.36
N ALA A 104 14.90 -4.36 -5.65
CA ALA A 104 15.46 -5.47 -4.86
C ALA A 104 15.82 -5.02 -3.45
N GLU A 105 16.40 -3.82 -3.29
CA GLU A 105 16.70 -3.25 -1.97
C GLU A 105 15.42 -2.89 -1.20
N ARG A 106 14.35 -2.43 -1.90
CA ARG A 106 13.04 -2.22 -1.27
C ARG A 106 12.42 -3.53 -0.78
N ALA A 107 12.49 -4.59 -1.59
CA ALA A 107 12.01 -5.91 -1.17
C ALA A 107 12.84 -6.46 -0.01
N ARG A 108 14.17 -6.27 -0.03
CA ARG A 108 15.05 -6.70 1.05
C ARG A 108 14.74 -6.00 2.37
N ALA A 109 14.39 -4.72 2.33
CA ALA A 109 14.01 -3.96 3.52
C ALA A 109 12.76 -4.55 4.21
N LEU A 110 11.77 -5.01 3.44
CA LEU A 110 10.60 -5.71 3.96
C LEU A 110 10.92 -7.13 4.41
N GLU A 111 11.78 -7.84 3.68
CA GLU A 111 12.18 -9.20 4.06
C GLU A 111 12.86 -9.21 5.42
N ASP A 112 13.75 -8.23 5.70
CA ASP A 112 14.37 -8.09 7.02
C ASP A 112 13.30 -7.96 8.13
N VAL A 113 12.20 -7.23 7.86
CA VAL A 113 11.07 -7.07 8.80
C VAL A 113 10.34 -8.40 9.01
N PHE A 114 10.05 -9.13 7.94
CA PHE A 114 9.33 -10.40 8.02
C PHE A 114 10.18 -11.48 8.72
N GLU A 115 11.49 -11.50 8.47
CA GLU A 115 12.45 -12.35 9.18
C GLU A 115 12.45 -12.06 10.69
N GLU A 116 12.57 -10.79 11.07
CA GLU A 116 12.63 -10.36 12.48
C GLU A 116 11.33 -10.64 13.24
N LEU A 117 10.19 -10.51 12.57
CA LEU A 117 8.88 -10.84 13.13
C LEU A 117 8.59 -12.35 13.15
N GLY A 118 9.46 -13.17 12.55
CA GLY A 118 9.25 -14.61 12.43
C GLY A 118 8.02 -14.97 11.57
N LEU A 119 7.65 -14.11 10.64
CA LEU A 119 6.51 -14.36 9.74
C LEU A 119 6.88 -15.36 8.66
N ASP A 120 6.09 -16.42 8.54
CA ASP A 120 6.19 -17.44 7.51
C ASP A 120 4.80 -17.93 7.12
N GLY A 121 4.57 -18.25 5.85
CA GLY A 121 3.28 -18.65 5.34
C GLY A 121 2.19 -17.58 5.46
N PHE A 122 2.52 -16.30 5.36
CA PHE A 122 1.56 -15.20 5.52
C PHE A 122 1.04 -14.67 4.17
N HIS A 123 -0.08 -13.96 4.21
CA HIS A 123 -0.69 -13.29 3.06
C HIS A 123 -0.25 -11.83 3.02
N LEU A 124 0.24 -11.36 1.86
CA LEU A 124 0.70 -9.98 1.69
C LEU A 124 -0.24 -9.23 0.76
N ALA A 125 -0.83 -8.14 1.25
CA ALA A 125 -1.79 -7.34 0.50
C ALA A 125 -1.38 -5.86 0.46
N GLY A 126 -1.72 -5.14 -0.61
CA GLY A 126 -1.38 -3.73 -0.71
C GLY A 126 -2.16 -2.95 -1.76
N LEU A 127 -2.39 -1.67 -1.48
CA LEU A 127 -3.05 -0.72 -2.38
C LEU A 127 -2.04 0.12 -3.14
N SER A 128 -2.29 0.37 -4.44
CA SER A 128 -1.53 1.35 -5.22
C SER A 128 -0.02 1.04 -5.24
N ALA A 129 0.83 1.93 -4.73
CA ALA A 129 2.27 1.69 -4.56
C ALA A 129 2.55 0.52 -3.61
N GLY A 130 1.70 0.28 -2.61
CA GLY A 130 1.74 -0.91 -1.77
C GLY A 130 1.50 -2.19 -2.57
N GLY A 131 0.56 -2.17 -3.51
CA GLY A 131 0.32 -3.28 -4.43
C GLY A 131 1.53 -3.57 -5.34
N TRP A 132 2.19 -2.53 -5.84
CA TRP A 132 3.47 -2.68 -6.53
C TRP A 132 4.53 -3.33 -5.63
N GLN A 133 4.61 -2.88 -4.38
CA GLN A 133 5.57 -3.41 -3.40
C GLN A 133 5.29 -4.90 -3.09
N VAL A 134 4.01 -5.29 -3.01
CA VAL A 134 3.58 -6.69 -2.85
C VAL A 134 4.09 -7.56 -4.00
N LEU A 135 3.88 -7.14 -5.26
CA LEU A 135 4.41 -7.86 -6.40
C LEU A 135 5.94 -7.90 -6.40
N ASN A 136 6.57 -6.79 -6.06
CA ASN A 136 8.03 -6.70 -5.96
C ASN A 136 8.59 -7.65 -4.88
N GLN A 137 7.91 -7.79 -3.74
CA GLN A 137 8.26 -8.77 -2.71
C GLN A 137 8.12 -10.20 -3.22
N ALA A 138 6.99 -10.54 -3.85
CA ALA A 138 6.75 -11.86 -4.42
C ALA A 138 7.77 -12.24 -5.50
N ARG A 139 8.28 -11.25 -6.24
CA ARG A 139 9.35 -11.46 -7.25
C ARG A 139 10.69 -11.81 -6.61
N HIS A 140 11.07 -11.10 -5.53
CA HIS A 140 12.43 -11.21 -4.96
C HIS A 140 12.51 -12.20 -3.80
N PHE A 141 11.46 -12.30 -2.99
CA PHE A 141 11.41 -13.14 -1.78
C PHE A 141 10.05 -13.84 -1.63
N PRO A 142 9.70 -14.78 -2.52
CA PRO A 142 8.40 -15.47 -2.48
C PRO A 142 8.29 -16.50 -1.35
N GLY A 143 9.41 -16.94 -0.77
CA GLY A 143 9.47 -18.14 0.05
C GLY A 143 8.63 -18.11 1.34
N ARG A 144 8.38 -16.91 1.90
CA ARG A 144 7.56 -16.73 3.11
C ARG A 144 6.09 -16.44 2.82
N LEU A 145 5.71 -16.23 1.56
CA LEU A 145 4.37 -15.79 1.19
C LEU A 145 3.47 -17.01 0.89
N ALA A 146 2.31 -17.07 1.54
CA ALA A 146 1.25 -18.01 1.17
C ALA A 146 0.49 -17.53 -0.08
N SER A 147 0.20 -16.24 -0.17
CA SER A 147 -0.46 -15.61 -1.32
C SER A 147 -0.22 -14.10 -1.33
N ILE A 148 -0.60 -13.44 -2.43
CA ILE A 148 -0.56 -11.99 -2.56
C ILE A 148 -1.90 -11.41 -3.01
N ALA A 149 -2.24 -10.20 -2.51
CA ALA A 149 -3.40 -9.44 -2.96
C ALA A 149 -2.98 -8.04 -3.44
N LEU A 150 -3.39 -7.69 -4.65
CA LEU A 150 -3.05 -6.47 -5.36
C LEU A 150 -4.30 -5.62 -5.51
N PHE A 151 -4.44 -4.55 -4.72
CA PHE A 151 -5.58 -3.65 -4.78
C PHE A 151 -5.21 -2.43 -5.64
N ASP A 152 -5.81 -2.34 -6.82
CA ASP A 152 -5.59 -1.29 -7.82
C ASP A 152 -4.10 -0.85 -7.94
N PRO A 153 -3.17 -1.79 -8.21
CA PRO A 153 -1.75 -1.58 -8.02
C PRO A 153 -1.18 -0.59 -9.04
N ALA A 154 -0.53 0.47 -8.56
CA ALA A 154 0.03 1.50 -9.42
C ALA A 154 1.22 0.99 -10.24
N ASN A 155 1.26 1.33 -11.54
CA ASN A 155 2.34 0.96 -12.47
C ASN A 155 2.75 -0.53 -12.42
N THR A 156 1.78 -1.41 -12.30
CA THR A 156 2.00 -2.84 -12.09
C THR A 156 1.30 -3.67 -13.17
N LEU A 157 -0.03 -3.72 -13.14
CA LEU A 157 -0.87 -4.42 -14.12
C LEU A 157 -1.17 -3.54 -15.34
N GLY A 158 -1.40 -2.25 -15.12
CA GLY A 158 -1.49 -1.21 -16.14
C GLY A 158 -0.41 -0.15 -15.95
N LYS A 159 0.05 0.45 -17.04
CA LYS A 159 0.94 1.63 -17.00
C LYS A 159 0.17 2.83 -16.47
N LEU A 160 0.86 3.73 -15.75
CA LEU A 160 0.27 4.99 -15.35
C LEU A 160 -0.27 5.76 -16.57
N THR A 161 -1.52 6.23 -16.48
CA THR A 161 -2.10 7.03 -17.56
C THR A 161 -1.36 8.37 -17.69
N LYS A 162 -1.27 8.90 -18.91
CA LYS A 162 -0.67 10.23 -19.16
C LYS A 162 -1.39 11.31 -18.35
N ARG A 163 -2.71 11.18 -18.16
CA ARG A 163 -3.52 12.13 -17.37
C ARG A 163 -3.18 12.07 -15.90
N PHE A 164 -3.02 10.86 -15.34
CA PHE A 164 -2.60 10.68 -13.95
C PHE A 164 -1.19 11.25 -13.74
N PHE A 165 -0.24 10.94 -14.63
CA PHE A 165 1.12 11.45 -14.54
C PHE A 165 1.16 12.99 -14.61
N ALA A 166 0.42 13.60 -15.54
CA ALA A 166 0.32 15.05 -15.65
C ALA A 166 -0.31 15.68 -14.40
N GLY A 167 -1.42 15.11 -13.90
CA GLY A 167 -2.08 15.57 -12.67
C GLY A 167 -1.18 15.50 -11.45
N ALA A 168 -0.48 14.38 -11.26
CA ALA A 168 0.49 14.20 -10.18
C ALA A 168 1.65 15.19 -10.28
N THR A 169 2.18 15.41 -11.50
CA THR A 169 3.26 16.38 -11.75
C THR A 169 2.82 17.80 -11.43
N ILE A 170 1.61 18.19 -11.86
CA ILE A 170 1.06 19.53 -11.54
C ILE A 170 0.90 19.69 -10.04
N ALA A 171 0.32 18.71 -9.35
CA ALA A 171 0.14 18.74 -7.91
C ALA A 171 1.47 18.84 -7.15
N TYR A 172 2.52 18.20 -7.67
CA TYR A 172 3.86 18.25 -7.10
C TYR A 172 4.58 19.60 -7.35
N LEU A 173 4.44 20.18 -8.55
CA LEU A 173 5.12 21.43 -8.93
C LEU A 173 4.44 22.67 -8.33
N TRP A 174 3.14 22.60 -8.08
CA TRP A 174 2.35 23.65 -7.41
C TRP A 174 1.76 23.13 -6.09
N PRO A 175 2.60 22.84 -5.09
CA PRO A 175 2.17 22.26 -3.83
C PRO A 175 1.34 23.27 -3.02
N GLY A 176 0.04 23.16 -3.14
CA GLY A 176 -0.92 23.90 -2.34
C GLY A 176 -2.08 22.99 -1.98
N ASP A 177 -2.61 23.14 -0.76
CA ASP A 177 -3.67 22.27 -0.24
C ASP A 177 -4.85 22.13 -1.20
N ALA A 178 -5.26 23.22 -1.85
CA ALA A 178 -6.38 23.20 -2.79
C ALA A 178 -6.09 22.31 -4.03
N MET A 179 -4.89 22.43 -4.61
CA MET A 179 -4.50 21.63 -5.78
C MET A 179 -4.37 20.16 -5.41
N MET A 180 -3.74 19.87 -4.27
CA MET A 180 -3.56 18.52 -3.78
C MET A 180 -4.91 17.86 -3.46
N ARG A 181 -5.81 18.55 -2.77
CA ARG A 181 -7.19 18.09 -2.53
C ARG A 181 -7.95 17.82 -3.83
N ARG A 182 -7.79 18.70 -4.84
CA ARG A 182 -8.39 18.51 -6.17
C ARG A 182 -7.86 17.24 -6.85
N PHE A 183 -6.54 17.02 -6.80
CA PHE A 183 -5.91 15.83 -7.35
C PHE A 183 -6.42 14.55 -6.67
N LEU A 184 -6.43 14.52 -5.34
CA LEU A 184 -6.91 13.36 -4.58
C LEU A 184 -8.41 13.09 -4.81
N ARG A 185 -9.25 14.13 -4.84
CA ARG A 185 -10.68 13.99 -5.20
C ARG A 185 -10.85 13.37 -6.59
N TRP A 186 -10.03 13.78 -7.53
CA TRP A 186 -10.07 13.19 -8.86
C TRP A 186 -9.65 11.71 -8.86
N CYS A 187 -8.65 11.32 -8.09
CA CYS A 187 -8.21 9.93 -7.94
C CYS A 187 -9.26 9.05 -7.25
N SER A 188 -10.00 9.59 -6.28
CA SER A 188 -11.01 8.88 -5.49
C SER A 188 -12.45 9.12 -5.97
N GLY A 189 -12.66 9.59 -7.21
CA GLY A 189 -13.99 9.78 -7.77
C GLY A 189 -14.83 10.84 -7.10
N ASN A 190 -14.20 11.81 -6.43
CA ASN A 190 -14.84 12.93 -5.73
C ASN A 190 -15.78 12.52 -4.56
N PRO A 191 -15.39 11.61 -3.66
CA PRO A 191 -16.23 11.25 -2.53
C PRO A 191 -16.28 12.39 -1.50
N PRO A 192 -17.30 12.42 -0.64
CA PRO A 192 -17.35 13.32 0.52
C PRO A 192 -16.23 13.08 1.53
N SER A 193 -15.49 11.99 1.39
CA SER A 193 -14.52 11.44 2.33
C SER A 193 -13.14 12.11 2.39
N MET A 194 -12.93 13.26 1.72
CA MET A 194 -11.66 13.99 1.83
C MET A 194 -11.41 14.63 3.20
N ASP A 195 -12.41 14.62 4.08
CA ASP A 195 -12.29 15.13 5.44
C ASP A 195 -12.04 14.04 6.49
N VAL A 196 -11.92 12.77 6.05
CA VAL A 196 -11.53 11.67 6.96
C VAL A 196 -10.07 11.82 7.40
N PRO A 197 -9.72 11.39 8.62
CA PRO A 197 -8.37 11.53 9.15
C PRO A 197 -7.28 10.93 8.26
N ALA A 198 -7.50 9.76 7.65
CA ALA A 198 -6.55 9.15 6.73
C ALA A 198 -6.23 10.02 5.49
N ALA A 199 -7.22 10.74 4.95
CA ALA A 199 -7.00 11.68 3.84
C ALA A 199 -6.16 12.90 4.27
N ARG A 200 -6.29 13.36 5.51
CA ARG A 200 -5.46 14.45 6.05
C ARG A 200 -4.00 14.01 6.20
N VAL A 201 -3.75 12.76 6.63
CA VAL A 201 -2.39 12.20 6.67
C VAL A 201 -1.78 12.16 5.27
N LEU A 202 -2.53 11.66 4.27
CA LEU A 202 -2.09 11.60 2.88
C LEU A 202 -1.74 12.98 2.34
N LEU A 203 -2.62 13.99 2.57
CA LEU A 203 -2.37 15.38 2.18
C LEU A 203 -1.10 15.93 2.83
N ALA A 204 -0.95 15.75 4.15
CA ALA A 204 0.23 16.20 4.87
C ALA A 204 1.50 15.48 4.39
N GLY A 205 1.42 14.16 4.13
CA GLY A 205 2.52 13.38 3.57
C GLY A 205 2.98 13.91 2.20
N MET A 206 2.04 14.20 1.30
CA MET A 206 2.35 14.74 -0.03
C MET A 206 2.94 16.17 0.03
N SER A 207 2.49 17.00 0.97
CA SER A 207 2.95 18.38 1.11
C SER A 207 4.29 18.49 1.83
N GLU A 208 4.47 17.74 2.91
CA GLU A 208 5.51 17.95 3.90
C GLU A 208 6.69 16.97 3.78
N PHE A 209 6.54 15.88 3.02
CA PHE A 209 7.57 14.85 2.91
C PHE A 209 8.12 14.75 1.48
N ARG A 210 9.42 14.47 1.38
CA ARG A 210 10.08 14.12 0.13
C ARG A 210 10.59 12.69 0.21
N THR A 211 9.99 11.82 -0.60
CA THR A 211 10.44 10.43 -0.68
C THR A 211 11.83 10.33 -1.31
N GLY A 212 12.63 9.41 -0.79
CA GLY A 212 13.95 9.05 -1.35
C GLY A 212 13.90 7.78 -2.19
N LEU A 213 12.72 7.20 -2.40
CA LEU A 213 12.54 5.92 -3.06
C LEU A 213 12.79 5.99 -4.57
N PRO A 214 13.35 4.92 -5.16
CA PRO A 214 13.41 4.80 -6.60
C PRO A 214 12.00 4.73 -7.22
N PRO A 215 11.83 5.15 -8.48
CA PRO A 215 10.56 5.02 -9.18
C PRO A 215 10.04 3.59 -9.20
N LEU A 216 8.73 3.43 -9.21
CA LEU A 216 8.09 2.13 -9.38
C LEU A 216 8.34 1.64 -10.80
N ALA A 217 9.21 0.64 -10.96
CA ALA A 217 9.49 0.05 -12.26
C ALA A 217 8.28 -0.75 -12.76
N TYR A 218 7.86 -0.52 -14.00
CA TYR A 218 6.79 -1.32 -14.62
C TYR A 218 7.33 -2.73 -14.92
N PRO A 219 6.72 -3.79 -14.37
CA PRO A 219 7.20 -5.14 -14.57
C PRO A 219 6.89 -5.60 -16.00
N ASP A 220 7.83 -6.30 -16.61
CA ASP A 220 7.57 -6.99 -17.86
C ASP A 220 6.68 -8.23 -17.66
N ASP A 221 6.17 -8.77 -18.77
CA ASP A 221 5.26 -9.92 -18.73
C ASP A 221 5.91 -11.17 -18.16
N GLY A 222 7.22 -11.33 -18.34
CA GLY A 222 7.99 -12.46 -17.80
C GLY A 222 7.98 -12.45 -16.28
N VAL A 223 8.07 -11.26 -15.65
CA VAL A 223 7.96 -11.11 -14.19
C VAL A 223 6.60 -11.60 -13.69
N LEU A 224 5.49 -11.18 -14.34
CA LEU A 224 4.14 -11.59 -13.90
C LEU A 224 3.96 -13.11 -14.07
N ARG A 225 4.39 -13.67 -15.21
CA ARG A 225 4.33 -15.11 -15.46
C ARG A 225 5.21 -15.93 -14.49
N SER A 226 6.25 -15.33 -13.90
CA SER A 226 7.13 -16.03 -12.95
C SER A 226 6.53 -16.18 -11.56
N VAL A 227 5.52 -15.37 -11.19
CA VAL A 227 4.84 -15.45 -9.90
C VAL A 227 4.00 -16.72 -9.84
N ARG A 228 4.37 -17.67 -8.98
CA ARG A 228 3.69 -18.96 -8.78
C ARG A 228 2.73 -18.97 -7.60
N LEU A 229 2.77 -17.95 -6.79
CA LEU A 229 1.86 -17.77 -5.67
C LEU A 229 0.42 -17.58 -6.16
N PRO A 230 -0.60 -17.93 -5.35
CA PRO A 230 -1.95 -17.47 -5.57
C PRO A 230 -1.99 -15.93 -5.55
N VAL A 231 -2.67 -15.33 -6.51
CA VAL A 231 -2.80 -13.87 -6.66
C VAL A 231 -4.26 -13.48 -6.61
N PHE A 232 -4.62 -12.54 -5.78
CA PHE A 232 -5.89 -11.81 -5.88
C PHE A 232 -5.63 -10.42 -6.44
N ALA A 233 -6.20 -10.10 -7.59
CA ALA A 233 -6.10 -8.79 -8.21
C ALA A 233 -7.48 -8.11 -8.23
N LEU A 234 -7.62 -7.05 -7.47
CA LEU A 234 -8.85 -6.26 -7.40
C LEU A 234 -8.60 -4.89 -8.04
N ILE A 235 -9.35 -4.60 -9.10
CA ILE A 235 -9.21 -3.40 -9.93
C ILE A 235 -10.44 -2.51 -9.80
N GLY A 236 -10.25 -1.22 -9.57
CA GLY A 236 -11.31 -0.23 -9.61
C GLY A 236 -11.68 0.13 -11.05
N GLY A 237 -12.92 -0.13 -11.49
CA GLY A 237 -13.36 0.15 -12.86
C GLY A 237 -13.39 1.64 -13.23
N ARG A 238 -13.37 2.52 -12.22
CA ARG A 238 -13.27 3.98 -12.38
C ARG A 238 -11.90 4.53 -11.99
N SER A 239 -10.89 3.65 -11.85
CA SER A 239 -9.51 4.08 -11.58
C SER A 239 -9.01 5.02 -12.68
N VAL A 240 -8.37 6.11 -12.27
CA VAL A 240 -7.71 7.06 -13.18
C VAL A 240 -6.20 6.82 -13.26
N VAL A 241 -5.68 5.94 -12.42
CA VAL A 241 -4.24 5.65 -12.29
C VAL A 241 -3.74 4.88 -13.51
N HIS A 242 -4.48 3.88 -13.94
CA HIS A 242 -4.22 3.07 -15.13
C HIS A 242 -5.53 2.81 -15.89
N ASP A 243 -5.44 2.13 -17.03
CA ASP A 243 -6.61 1.63 -17.73
C ASP A 243 -7.10 0.34 -17.01
N PRO A 244 -8.33 0.34 -16.43
CA PRO A 244 -8.80 -0.78 -15.61
C PRO A 244 -8.99 -2.09 -16.39
N GLU A 245 -9.53 -2.01 -17.60
CA GLU A 245 -9.78 -3.19 -18.43
C GLU A 245 -8.47 -3.83 -18.87
N VAL A 246 -7.52 -3.01 -19.33
CA VAL A 246 -6.18 -3.47 -19.70
C VAL A 246 -5.47 -4.11 -18.51
N ALA A 247 -5.60 -3.52 -17.31
CA ALA A 247 -4.98 -4.05 -16.10
C ALA A 247 -5.59 -5.40 -15.70
N ALA A 248 -6.93 -5.52 -15.75
CA ALA A 248 -7.63 -6.75 -15.42
C ALA A 248 -7.34 -7.87 -16.43
N GLU A 249 -7.34 -7.56 -17.73
CA GLU A 249 -7.02 -8.52 -18.79
C GLU A 249 -5.58 -9.02 -18.66
N ARG A 250 -4.63 -8.11 -18.46
CA ARG A 250 -3.23 -8.46 -18.27
C ARG A 250 -3.00 -9.34 -17.03
N ALA A 251 -3.73 -9.09 -15.94
CA ALA A 251 -3.66 -9.94 -14.76
C ALA A 251 -4.17 -11.36 -15.06
N ARG A 252 -5.32 -11.51 -15.75
CA ARG A 252 -5.87 -12.81 -16.13
C ARG A 252 -4.97 -13.60 -17.07
N GLU A 253 -4.33 -12.90 -18.02
CA GLU A 253 -3.46 -13.52 -19.02
C GLU A 253 -2.12 -13.98 -18.43
N LEU A 254 -1.53 -13.17 -17.53
CA LEU A 254 -0.12 -13.33 -17.17
C LEU A 254 0.10 -14.04 -15.84
N PHE A 255 -0.80 -13.95 -14.88
CA PHE A 255 -0.65 -14.71 -13.64
C PHE A 255 -1.22 -16.13 -13.78
N PRO A 256 -0.43 -17.17 -13.54
CA PRO A 256 -0.89 -18.55 -13.69
C PRO A 256 -2.00 -18.96 -12.70
N ARG A 257 -2.10 -18.28 -11.57
CA ARG A 257 -3.02 -18.59 -10.47
C ARG A 257 -3.68 -17.34 -9.92
N ALA A 258 -4.34 -16.56 -10.80
CA ALA A 258 -5.01 -15.32 -10.40
C ALA A 258 -6.52 -15.46 -10.26
N GLU A 259 -7.04 -14.88 -9.19
CA GLU A 259 -8.43 -14.44 -9.08
C GLU A 259 -8.46 -12.95 -9.39
N VAL A 260 -9.20 -12.54 -10.43
CA VAL A 260 -9.20 -11.16 -10.91
C VAL A 260 -10.60 -10.61 -10.89
N GLU A 261 -10.80 -9.56 -10.11
CA GLU A 261 -12.05 -8.83 -10.04
C GLU A 261 -11.87 -7.40 -10.54
N LEU A 262 -12.82 -6.95 -11.33
CA LEU A 262 -12.98 -5.55 -11.71
C LEU A 262 -14.31 -5.07 -11.12
N TRP A 263 -14.25 -4.09 -10.23
CA TRP A 263 -15.42 -3.50 -9.61
C TRP A 263 -15.83 -2.23 -10.39
N PRO A 264 -16.90 -2.27 -11.19
CA PRO A 264 -17.19 -1.21 -12.16
C PRO A 264 -17.36 0.18 -11.54
N GLU A 265 -17.90 0.23 -10.31
CA GLU A 265 -18.21 1.50 -9.63
C GLU A 265 -17.06 2.00 -8.74
N ALA A 266 -16.09 1.14 -8.42
CA ALA A 266 -14.99 1.48 -7.52
C ALA A 266 -13.93 2.35 -8.19
N THR A 267 -13.35 3.28 -7.43
CA THR A 267 -12.22 4.10 -7.88
C THR A 267 -10.90 3.52 -7.37
N HIS A 268 -9.81 4.29 -7.53
CA HIS A 268 -8.52 3.96 -6.95
C HIS A 268 -8.53 3.85 -5.41
N ALA A 269 -9.52 4.41 -4.74
CA ALA A 269 -9.65 4.38 -3.27
C ALA A 269 -10.51 3.20 -2.76
N LEU A 270 -10.70 2.16 -3.56
CA LEU A 270 -11.65 1.05 -3.37
C LEU A 270 -11.64 0.42 -1.97
N VAL A 271 -10.47 0.28 -1.32
CA VAL A 271 -10.37 -0.32 0.02
C VAL A 271 -11.03 0.53 1.11
N GLY A 272 -11.06 1.85 0.92
CA GLY A 272 -11.74 2.79 1.81
C GLY A 272 -13.17 3.10 1.37
N GLU A 273 -13.51 2.91 0.09
CA GLU A 273 -14.87 3.11 -0.45
C GLU A 273 -15.81 1.95 -0.13
N GLN A 274 -15.29 0.74 -0.15
CA GLN A 274 -16.03 -0.50 0.06
C GLN A 274 -15.27 -1.42 1.04
N PRO A 275 -15.05 -0.96 2.29
CA PRO A 275 -14.17 -1.66 3.23
C PRO A 275 -14.70 -3.05 3.61
N GLU A 276 -16.00 -3.19 3.86
CA GLU A 276 -16.59 -4.47 4.23
C GLU A 276 -16.47 -5.49 3.10
N ARG A 277 -16.79 -5.09 1.87
CA ARG A 277 -16.65 -5.96 0.70
C ARG A 277 -15.20 -6.33 0.41
N THR A 278 -14.27 -5.38 0.59
CA THR A 278 -12.84 -5.64 0.43
C THR A 278 -12.35 -6.68 1.43
N VAL A 279 -12.79 -6.55 2.69
CA VAL A 279 -12.48 -7.50 3.77
C VAL A 279 -13.05 -8.88 3.47
N GLU A 280 -14.34 -8.97 3.12
CA GLU A 280 -15.01 -10.23 2.76
C GLU A 280 -14.25 -10.96 1.65
N ARG A 281 -13.98 -10.26 0.53
CA ARG A 281 -13.28 -10.87 -0.61
C ARG A 281 -11.85 -11.27 -0.29
N LEU A 282 -11.13 -10.48 0.51
CA LEU A 282 -9.78 -10.84 0.94
C LEU A 282 -9.81 -12.06 1.85
N LEU A 283 -10.73 -12.13 2.83
CA LEU A 283 -10.86 -13.28 3.74
C LEU A 283 -11.25 -14.56 3.00
N GLU A 284 -12.18 -14.50 2.05
CA GLU A 284 -12.53 -15.64 1.19
C GLU A 284 -11.30 -16.14 0.44
N PHE A 285 -10.57 -15.24 -0.23
CA PHE A 285 -9.37 -15.60 -0.97
C PHE A 285 -8.29 -16.26 -0.10
N VAL A 286 -8.01 -15.72 1.10
CA VAL A 286 -6.96 -16.26 1.96
C VAL A 286 -7.38 -17.55 2.69
N SER A 287 -8.68 -17.76 2.93
CA SER A 287 -9.19 -18.98 3.60
C SER A 287 -8.99 -20.23 2.74
N ASP A 288 -9.05 -20.09 1.41
CA ASP A 288 -8.82 -21.17 0.47
C ASP A 288 -7.33 -21.54 0.29
N LYS A 289 -6.43 -20.74 0.87
CA LYS A 289 -4.98 -20.84 0.61
C LYS A 289 -4.15 -21.12 1.89
N GLY A 290 -4.80 -21.26 3.03
CA GLY A 290 -4.18 -21.53 4.34
C GLY A 290 -4.07 -22.98 4.69
#